data_39928c2eb3570dfa96c4b360301ce080
#
_entry.id   39928c2eb3570dfa96c4b360301ce080
#
_cell.length_a   1.000
_cell.length_b   1.000
_cell.length_c   1.000
_cell.angle_alpha   90.00
_cell.angle_beta   90.00
_cell.angle_gamma   90.00
#
_symmetry.space_group_name_H-M   'P 1'
#
loop_
_entity.id
_entity.type
_entity.pdbx_description
1 polymer ?
#
loop_
_entity_poly.entity_id
_entity_poly.type
_entity_poly.pdbx_seq_one_letter_code
_entity_poly.pdbx_strand_id
1 'polypeptide(L)'
;MSFLQTLLQSLRDNIAVLEHEVDLHNLGTPQVWDPEASTKFDDPEHLISWQAFEAIEKIRVDVRALDAAVTPNHIKLLEMGLQPARTSALNVAVSLGITDAITDLGGDAKLADLASQLNVNEQKLGRVMRTLAAEYIYQEKQPNVFSNARHSKNLEKEGSAAQFLSLLSNEGLRSSAGLLSHMTDIKTRDSYLATDAPFCSAVAQKGETFFEYISHPENSGVALKVIKGVLPWLNNLPKDIAQRAADGKVKCVVQDYFKDNAAEGDIWYLRGVLREYDDEDAIKILTKVANSMRKTPGSRMVINEIWNSSPFIVSNQNAAPSTLTPIHQSRLPDLANLMTWDTLFFFGGKERSVPELEFILEKAGLRISRFFQFRTITTMVECSLA
;
A
#
# COMPACT_ATOMS: atom_id res chain seq x y z
N MET A 1 -22.93 9.67 -26.87
CA MET A 1 -21.67 8.91 -27.02
C MET A 1 -21.87 7.59 -26.28
N SER A 2 -21.40 6.46 -26.83
CA SER A 2 -21.48 5.19 -26.07
C SER A 2 -20.47 5.18 -24.93
N PHE A 3 -20.69 4.32 -23.91
CA PHE A 3 -19.76 4.17 -22.78
C PHE A 3 -18.31 3.93 -23.24
N LEU A 4 -18.11 3.03 -24.20
CA LEU A 4 -16.78 2.75 -24.75
C LEU A 4 -16.15 3.95 -25.47
N GLN A 5 -16.96 4.74 -26.19
CA GLN A 5 -16.46 5.98 -26.82
C GLN A 5 -16.09 7.04 -25.79
N THR A 6 -16.82 7.12 -24.69
CA THR A 6 -16.49 8.05 -23.58
C THR A 6 -15.17 7.66 -22.94
N LEU A 7 -14.94 6.37 -22.66
CA LEU A 7 -13.65 5.87 -22.13
C LEU A 7 -12.51 6.13 -23.11
N LEU A 8 -12.71 5.84 -24.40
CA LEU A 8 -11.68 6.08 -25.41
C LEU A 8 -11.29 7.57 -25.51
N GLN A 9 -12.28 8.47 -25.43
CA GLN A 9 -12.01 9.91 -25.43
C GLN A 9 -11.23 10.31 -24.18
N SER A 10 -11.65 9.86 -23.00
CA SER A 10 -10.95 10.12 -21.74
C SER A 10 -9.52 9.61 -21.76
N LEU A 11 -9.27 8.39 -22.26
CA LEU A 11 -7.93 7.84 -22.43
C LEU A 11 -7.06 8.72 -23.35
N ARG A 12 -7.58 9.13 -24.51
CA ARG A 12 -6.85 10.00 -25.45
C ARG A 12 -6.47 11.33 -24.80
N ASP A 13 -7.41 11.97 -24.11
CA ASP A 13 -7.19 13.27 -23.49
C ASP A 13 -6.14 13.19 -22.38
N ASN A 14 -6.21 12.16 -21.54
CA ASN A 14 -5.26 12.01 -20.43
C ASN A 14 -3.89 11.49 -20.89
N ILE A 15 -3.81 10.66 -21.94
CA ILE A 15 -2.52 10.30 -22.55
C ILE A 15 -1.85 11.54 -23.13
N ALA A 16 -2.57 12.41 -23.84
CA ALA A 16 -2.00 13.63 -24.36
C ALA A 16 -1.48 14.58 -23.28
N VAL A 17 -2.21 14.68 -22.15
CA VAL A 17 -1.73 15.42 -20.96
C VAL A 17 -0.45 14.79 -20.43
N LEU A 18 -0.41 13.47 -20.28
CA LEU A 18 0.77 12.77 -19.75
C LEU A 18 1.98 12.91 -20.68
N GLU A 19 1.82 12.80 -21.98
CA GLU A 19 2.89 13.00 -22.98
C GLU A 19 3.44 14.42 -22.88
N HIS A 20 2.56 15.42 -22.81
CA HIS A 20 2.98 16.82 -22.63
C HIS A 20 3.80 17.02 -21.33
N GLU A 21 3.38 16.44 -20.20
CA GLU A 21 4.08 16.52 -18.93
C GLU A 21 5.43 15.78 -18.96
N VAL A 22 5.49 14.63 -19.66
CA VAL A 22 6.74 13.89 -19.89
C VAL A 22 7.76 14.76 -20.61
N ASP A 23 7.35 15.44 -21.68
CA ASP A 23 8.23 16.30 -22.49
C ASP A 23 8.62 17.56 -21.69
N LEU A 24 7.65 18.23 -21.07
CA LEU A 24 7.85 19.49 -20.34
C LEU A 24 8.84 19.34 -19.18
N HIS A 25 8.76 18.22 -18.46
CA HIS A 25 9.56 17.96 -17.26
C HIS A 25 10.70 16.97 -17.48
N ASN A 26 10.90 16.51 -18.71
CA ASN A 26 11.91 15.50 -19.05
C ASN A 26 11.85 14.30 -18.11
N LEU A 27 10.66 13.68 -18.02
CA LEU A 27 10.40 12.59 -17.08
C LEU A 27 10.94 11.25 -17.60
N GLY A 28 11.20 11.13 -18.88
CA GLY A 28 11.50 9.88 -19.56
C GLY A 28 10.22 9.10 -19.90
N THR A 29 10.20 8.46 -21.09
CA THR A 29 9.06 7.65 -21.54
C THR A 29 9.12 6.28 -20.91
N PRO A 30 8.10 5.82 -20.17
CA PRO A 30 8.08 4.50 -19.57
C PRO A 30 8.18 3.39 -20.63
N GLN A 31 9.11 2.47 -20.44
CA GLN A 31 9.30 1.29 -21.29
C GLN A 31 9.06 0.03 -20.44
N VAL A 32 8.03 -0.74 -20.80
CA VAL A 32 7.60 -1.90 -19.98
C VAL A 32 8.68 -2.98 -19.92
N TRP A 33 9.36 -3.22 -21.04
CA TRP A 33 10.28 -4.35 -21.23
C TRP A 33 11.75 -4.02 -20.94
N ASP A 34 12.07 -2.76 -20.71
CA ASP A 34 13.45 -2.34 -20.44
C ASP A 34 13.62 -2.09 -18.93
N PRO A 35 14.35 -2.96 -18.20
CA PRO A 35 14.58 -2.80 -16.77
C PRO A 35 15.49 -1.60 -16.46
N GLU A 36 16.28 -1.15 -17.42
CA GLU A 36 17.23 -0.05 -17.27
C GLU A 36 16.64 1.30 -17.74
N ALA A 37 15.42 1.29 -18.35
CA ALA A 37 14.74 2.53 -18.72
C ALA A 37 14.41 3.35 -17.49
N SER A 38 15.36 4.19 -17.11
CA SER A 38 15.20 5.12 -15.99
C SER A 38 14.16 6.18 -16.33
N THR A 39 13.07 6.18 -15.58
CA THR A 39 12.09 7.26 -15.64
C THR A 39 11.95 7.91 -14.27
N LYS A 40 11.64 9.21 -14.27
CA LYS A 40 11.35 9.92 -13.02
C LYS A 40 10.04 9.47 -12.35
N PHE A 41 9.22 8.65 -13.03
CA PHE A 41 8.04 8.03 -12.41
C PHE A 41 8.40 6.98 -11.37
N ASP A 42 9.58 6.34 -11.50
CA ASP A 42 10.06 5.29 -10.62
C ASP A 42 11.07 5.82 -9.57
N ASP A 43 11.42 7.12 -9.66
CA ASP A 43 12.34 7.77 -8.73
C ASP A 43 11.57 8.20 -7.46
N PRO A 44 11.83 7.59 -6.30
CA PRO A 44 11.14 7.93 -5.06
C PRO A 44 11.46 9.35 -4.56
N GLU A 45 12.55 9.96 -5.02
CA GLU A 45 12.92 11.34 -4.68
C GLU A 45 12.27 12.37 -5.63
N HIS A 46 11.68 11.93 -6.75
CA HIS A 46 11.04 12.81 -7.72
C HIS A 46 9.52 12.88 -7.54
N LEU A 47 9.02 14.07 -7.31
CA LEU A 47 7.60 14.33 -7.19
C LEU A 47 7.06 14.89 -8.51
N ILE A 48 6.37 14.04 -9.30
CA ILE A 48 5.74 14.46 -10.56
C ILE A 48 4.72 15.58 -10.36
N SER A 49 4.38 16.34 -11.41
CA SER A 49 3.36 17.38 -11.35
C SER A 49 1.98 16.85 -10.96
N TRP A 50 1.07 17.74 -10.53
CA TRP A 50 -0.32 17.35 -10.29
C TRP A 50 -1.00 16.87 -11.58
N GLN A 51 -0.72 17.53 -12.69
CA GLN A 51 -1.28 17.21 -13.99
C GLN A 51 -0.87 15.79 -14.42
N ALA A 52 0.42 15.46 -14.33
CA ALA A 52 0.91 14.11 -14.62
C ALA A 52 0.28 13.07 -13.68
N PHE A 53 0.22 13.36 -12.37
CA PHE A 53 -0.38 12.47 -11.39
C PHE A 53 -1.87 12.19 -11.69
N GLU A 54 -2.67 13.22 -11.92
CA GLU A 54 -4.09 13.07 -12.24
C GLU A 54 -4.31 12.34 -13.56
N ALA A 55 -3.50 12.63 -14.58
CA ALA A 55 -3.59 11.93 -15.87
C ALA A 55 -3.30 10.42 -15.71
N ILE A 56 -2.25 10.05 -14.97
CA ILE A 56 -1.93 8.64 -14.68
C ILE A 56 -3.10 7.96 -13.96
N GLU A 57 -3.64 8.58 -12.92
CA GLU A 57 -4.74 7.98 -12.15
C GLU A 57 -6.00 7.78 -13.02
N LYS A 58 -6.36 8.75 -13.85
CA LYS A 58 -7.49 8.64 -14.79
C LYS A 58 -7.26 7.54 -15.83
N ILE A 59 -6.06 7.47 -16.44
CA ILE A 59 -5.71 6.41 -17.39
C ILE A 59 -5.88 5.04 -16.72
N ARG A 60 -5.40 4.85 -15.51
CA ARG A 60 -5.49 3.57 -14.77
C ARG A 60 -6.94 3.18 -14.47
N VAL A 61 -7.78 4.15 -14.10
CA VAL A 61 -9.22 3.92 -13.87
C VAL A 61 -9.92 3.55 -15.19
N ASP A 62 -9.67 4.29 -16.27
CA ASP A 62 -10.29 4.05 -17.57
C ASP A 62 -9.91 2.70 -18.18
N VAL A 63 -8.64 2.29 -18.06
CA VAL A 63 -8.16 0.97 -18.51
C VAL A 63 -8.88 -0.16 -17.76
N ARG A 64 -9.07 -0.03 -16.45
CA ARG A 64 -9.82 -1.02 -15.65
C ARG A 64 -11.30 -1.06 -16.02
N ALA A 65 -11.92 0.11 -16.23
CA ALA A 65 -13.31 0.19 -16.67
C ALA A 65 -13.48 -0.43 -18.07
N LEU A 66 -12.53 -0.22 -18.96
CA LEU A 66 -12.51 -0.83 -20.29
C LEU A 66 -12.38 -2.35 -20.20
N ASP A 67 -11.42 -2.85 -19.44
CA ASP A 67 -11.24 -4.27 -19.17
C ASP A 67 -12.53 -4.91 -18.62
N ALA A 68 -13.14 -4.29 -17.62
CA ALA A 68 -14.41 -4.76 -17.04
C ALA A 68 -15.58 -4.76 -18.04
N ALA A 69 -15.61 -3.79 -18.97
CA ALA A 69 -16.67 -3.67 -19.95
C ALA A 69 -16.55 -4.71 -21.09
N VAL A 70 -15.34 -5.12 -21.46
CA VAL A 70 -15.13 -6.04 -22.60
C VAL A 70 -14.92 -7.49 -22.17
N THR A 71 -14.58 -7.74 -20.93
CA THR A 71 -14.36 -9.10 -20.40
C THR A 71 -15.71 -9.77 -20.08
N PRO A 72 -15.99 -10.98 -20.62
CA PRO A 72 -17.19 -11.73 -20.24
C PRO A 72 -17.29 -11.98 -18.74
N ASN A 73 -18.48 -11.88 -18.17
CA ASN A 73 -18.72 -11.97 -16.72
C ASN A 73 -18.05 -13.19 -16.05
N HIS A 74 -18.20 -14.37 -16.65
CA HIS A 74 -17.66 -15.60 -16.09
C HIS A 74 -16.13 -15.64 -16.14
N ILE A 75 -15.51 -15.03 -17.18
CA ILE A 75 -14.06 -14.91 -17.28
C ILE A 75 -13.54 -13.96 -16.21
N LYS A 76 -14.17 -12.80 -16.01
CA LYS A 76 -13.78 -11.85 -14.97
C LYS A 76 -13.78 -12.47 -13.58
N LEU A 77 -14.84 -13.24 -13.26
CA LEU A 77 -14.93 -13.92 -11.97
C LEU A 77 -13.92 -15.06 -11.83
N LEU A 78 -13.64 -15.81 -12.93
CA LEU A 78 -12.63 -16.85 -12.93
C LEU A 78 -11.24 -16.27 -12.70
N GLU A 79 -10.88 -15.18 -13.39
CA GLU A 79 -9.61 -14.48 -13.19
C GLU A 79 -9.46 -14.00 -11.75
N MET A 80 -10.53 -13.43 -11.18
CA MET A 80 -10.54 -12.99 -9.78
C MET A 80 -10.32 -14.18 -8.81
N GLY A 81 -10.98 -15.31 -9.06
CA GLY A 81 -10.81 -16.53 -8.25
C GLY A 81 -9.39 -17.13 -8.35
N LEU A 82 -8.65 -16.84 -9.43
CA LEU A 82 -7.27 -17.30 -9.65
C LEU A 82 -6.20 -16.30 -9.17
N GLN A 83 -6.56 -15.13 -8.64
CA GLN A 83 -5.60 -14.15 -8.12
C GLN A 83 -4.62 -14.73 -7.08
N PRO A 84 -5.00 -15.65 -6.18
CA PRO A 84 -4.06 -16.28 -5.26
C PRO A 84 -2.86 -16.96 -5.95
N ALA A 85 -3.06 -17.50 -7.17
CA ALA A 85 -1.97 -18.10 -7.95
C ALA A 85 -0.94 -17.04 -8.40
N ARG A 86 -1.39 -15.84 -8.80
CA ARG A 86 -0.51 -14.71 -9.15
C ARG A 86 0.29 -14.25 -7.94
N THR A 87 -0.38 -14.08 -6.81
CA THR A 87 0.26 -13.70 -5.53
C THR A 87 1.28 -14.75 -5.09
N SER A 88 0.96 -16.04 -5.22
CA SER A 88 1.89 -17.13 -4.92
C SER A 88 3.09 -17.16 -5.87
N ALA A 89 2.89 -16.88 -7.17
CA ALA A 89 3.98 -16.77 -8.13
C ALA A 89 4.92 -15.61 -7.79
N LEU A 90 4.38 -14.47 -7.37
CA LEU A 90 5.16 -13.33 -6.89
C LEU A 90 5.99 -13.70 -5.65
N ASN A 91 5.39 -14.40 -4.69
CA ASN A 91 6.12 -14.89 -3.51
C ASN A 91 7.29 -15.82 -3.90
N VAL A 92 7.08 -16.72 -4.84
CA VAL A 92 8.14 -17.61 -5.34
C VAL A 92 9.27 -16.79 -5.97
N ALA A 93 8.93 -15.78 -6.79
CA ALA A 93 9.93 -14.95 -7.46
C ALA A 93 10.83 -14.21 -6.46
N VAL A 94 10.24 -13.58 -5.45
CA VAL A 94 10.97 -12.87 -4.39
C VAL A 94 11.77 -13.85 -3.52
N SER A 95 11.14 -14.93 -3.07
CA SER A 95 11.76 -15.88 -2.12
C SER A 95 12.96 -16.60 -2.72
N LEU A 96 12.92 -16.91 -4.01
CA LEU A 96 14.01 -17.57 -4.73
C LEU A 96 15.06 -16.57 -5.27
N GLY A 97 14.76 -15.27 -5.31
CA GLY A 97 15.65 -14.26 -5.91
C GLY A 97 15.76 -14.43 -7.43
N ILE A 98 14.62 -14.65 -8.11
CA ILE A 98 14.60 -14.89 -9.57
C ILE A 98 15.18 -13.71 -10.33
N THR A 99 14.91 -12.47 -9.93
CA THR A 99 15.43 -11.26 -10.57
C THR A 99 16.96 -11.22 -10.53
N ASP A 100 17.55 -11.50 -9.37
CA ASP A 100 19.00 -11.55 -9.20
C ASP A 100 19.61 -12.68 -10.03
N ALA A 101 19.00 -13.87 -10.02
CA ALA A 101 19.47 -15.03 -10.77
C ALA A 101 19.45 -14.79 -12.31
N ILE A 102 18.45 -14.07 -12.84
CA ILE A 102 18.44 -13.65 -14.24
C ILE A 102 19.59 -12.70 -14.53
N THR A 103 19.86 -11.76 -13.66
CA THR A 103 20.99 -10.82 -13.79
C THR A 103 22.32 -11.55 -13.78
N ASP A 104 22.52 -12.48 -12.84
CA ASP A 104 23.74 -13.32 -12.73
C ASP A 104 23.97 -14.18 -13.96
N LEU A 105 22.91 -14.61 -14.66
CA LEU A 105 22.98 -15.37 -15.92
C LEU A 105 23.16 -14.47 -17.16
N GLY A 106 23.42 -13.18 -16.98
CA GLY A 106 23.70 -12.25 -18.08
C GLY A 106 22.50 -11.53 -18.64
N GLY A 107 21.37 -11.51 -17.92
CA GLY A 107 20.17 -10.74 -18.26
C GLY A 107 19.13 -11.48 -19.13
N ASP A 108 19.56 -12.45 -19.97
CA ASP A 108 18.68 -13.33 -20.75
C ASP A 108 18.94 -14.78 -20.30
N ALA A 109 18.11 -15.30 -19.41
CA ALA A 109 18.29 -16.60 -18.78
C ALA A 109 17.43 -17.68 -19.45
N LYS A 110 18.04 -18.80 -19.87
CA LYS A 110 17.27 -19.99 -20.27
C LYS A 110 16.60 -20.60 -19.04
N LEU A 111 15.37 -21.05 -19.20
CA LEU A 111 14.60 -21.63 -18.09
C LEU A 111 15.33 -22.81 -17.42
N ALA A 112 16.00 -23.66 -18.18
CA ALA A 112 16.77 -24.78 -17.65
C ALA A 112 17.95 -24.33 -16.78
N ASP A 113 18.70 -23.28 -17.23
CA ASP A 113 19.82 -22.74 -16.49
C ASP A 113 19.37 -22.06 -15.20
N LEU A 114 18.28 -21.29 -15.30
CA LEU A 114 17.64 -20.63 -14.15
C LEU A 114 17.13 -21.65 -13.12
N ALA A 115 16.45 -22.71 -13.57
CA ALA A 115 15.96 -23.79 -12.69
C ALA A 115 17.12 -24.52 -12.00
N SER A 116 18.23 -24.75 -12.72
CA SER A 116 19.44 -25.36 -12.15
C SER A 116 20.08 -24.48 -11.10
N GLN A 117 20.24 -23.17 -11.37
CA GLN A 117 20.81 -22.21 -10.42
C GLN A 117 19.98 -22.09 -9.16
N LEU A 118 18.66 -22.05 -9.29
CA LEU A 118 17.72 -21.93 -8.18
C LEU A 118 17.42 -23.29 -7.47
N ASN A 119 17.95 -24.40 -8.00
CA ASN A 119 17.71 -25.76 -7.52
C ASN A 119 16.21 -26.10 -7.42
N VAL A 120 15.45 -25.81 -8.48
CA VAL A 120 14.01 -26.06 -8.55
C VAL A 120 13.63 -26.84 -9.83
N ASN A 121 12.42 -27.39 -9.85
CA ASN A 121 11.91 -28.08 -11.02
C ASN A 121 11.62 -27.09 -12.17
N GLU A 122 12.21 -27.31 -13.34
CA GLU A 122 12.09 -26.45 -14.52
C GLU A 122 10.64 -26.22 -14.96
N GLN A 123 9.83 -27.27 -15.03
CA GLN A 123 8.44 -27.15 -15.49
C GLN A 123 7.57 -26.31 -14.53
N LYS A 124 7.80 -26.44 -13.23
CA LYS A 124 7.11 -25.65 -12.22
C LYS A 124 7.56 -24.18 -12.29
N LEU A 125 8.86 -23.96 -12.40
CA LEU A 125 9.41 -22.62 -12.57
C LEU A 125 8.86 -21.94 -13.84
N GLY A 126 8.75 -22.69 -14.96
CA GLY A 126 8.18 -22.17 -16.20
C GLY A 126 6.73 -21.67 -16.06
N ARG A 127 5.92 -22.30 -15.20
CA ARG A 127 4.56 -21.79 -14.89
C ARG A 127 4.61 -20.49 -14.12
N VAL A 128 5.47 -20.40 -13.12
CA VAL A 128 5.68 -19.17 -12.33
C VAL A 128 6.11 -18.03 -13.26
N MET A 129 7.13 -18.27 -14.09
CA MET A 129 7.68 -17.26 -14.98
C MET A 129 6.64 -16.75 -15.99
N ARG A 130 5.85 -17.63 -16.61
CA ARG A 130 4.81 -17.21 -17.55
C ARG A 130 3.63 -16.51 -16.88
N THR A 131 3.28 -16.92 -15.65
CA THR A 131 2.27 -16.18 -14.88
C THR A 131 2.71 -14.75 -14.64
N LEU A 132 3.96 -14.53 -14.25
CA LEU A 132 4.49 -13.21 -13.98
C LEU A 132 4.81 -12.41 -15.26
N ALA A 133 5.16 -13.09 -16.36
CA ALA A 133 5.32 -12.45 -17.67
C ALA A 133 3.99 -11.91 -18.21
N ALA A 134 2.87 -12.62 -17.97
CA ALA A 134 1.53 -12.14 -18.32
C ALA A 134 1.13 -10.87 -17.53
N GLU A 135 1.75 -10.64 -16.38
CA GLU A 135 1.58 -9.43 -15.54
C GLU A 135 2.70 -8.38 -15.80
N TYR A 136 3.47 -8.52 -16.86
CA TYR A 136 4.57 -7.61 -17.22
C TYR A 136 5.67 -7.46 -16.16
N ILE A 137 5.83 -8.47 -15.29
CA ILE A 137 6.91 -8.49 -14.28
C ILE A 137 8.23 -8.98 -14.90
N TYR A 138 8.16 -10.01 -15.75
CA TYR A 138 9.28 -10.53 -16.54
C TYR A 138 8.91 -10.58 -18.02
N GLN A 139 9.88 -10.74 -18.90
CA GLN A 139 9.68 -10.93 -20.33
C GLN A 139 10.12 -12.32 -20.78
N GLU A 140 9.29 -13.07 -21.49
CA GLU A 140 9.70 -14.26 -22.26
C GLU A 140 10.09 -13.79 -23.67
N LYS A 141 11.39 -13.46 -23.89
CA LYS A 141 11.89 -12.92 -25.18
C LYS A 141 11.86 -13.95 -26.31
N GLN A 142 12.09 -15.21 -25.97
CA GLN A 142 12.01 -16.38 -26.84
C GLN A 142 11.44 -17.53 -26.02
N PRO A 143 10.92 -18.60 -26.60
CA PRO A 143 10.43 -19.75 -25.86
C PRO A 143 11.45 -20.24 -24.83
N ASN A 144 11.08 -20.22 -23.56
CA ASN A 144 11.92 -20.59 -22.42
C ASN A 144 13.18 -19.71 -22.19
N VAL A 145 13.20 -18.47 -22.70
CA VAL A 145 14.25 -17.50 -22.38
C VAL A 145 13.61 -16.29 -21.73
N PHE A 146 13.95 -16.05 -20.48
CA PHE A 146 13.36 -15.00 -19.67
C PHE A 146 14.37 -13.90 -19.34
N SER A 147 13.88 -12.67 -19.27
CA SER A 147 14.63 -11.51 -18.84
C SER A 147 13.84 -10.66 -17.84
N ASN A 148 14.58 -9.87 -17.11
CA ASN A 148 14.00 -8.82 -16.27
C ASN A 148 13.25 -7.81 -17.13
N ALA A 149 12.22 -7.19 -16.56
CA ALA A 149 11.46 -6.10 -17.13
C ALA A 149 11.41 -4.95 -16.11
N ARG A 150 10.84 -3.82 -16.46
CA ARG A 150 10.80 -2.63 -15.59
C ARG A 150 10.36 -2.94 -14.15
N HIS A 151 9.31 -3.72 -13.99
CA HIS A 151 8.74 -3.99 -12.66
C HIS A 151 9.54 -4.99 -11.84
N SER A 152 10.27 -5.92 -12.46
CA SER A 152 11.07 -6.92 -11.74
C SER A 152 12.25 -6.31 -10.97
N LYS A 153 12.72 -5.11 -11.35
CA LYS A 153 13.79 -4.40 -10.64
C LYS A 153 13.48 -4.21 -9.15
N ASN A 154 12.22 -4.01 -8.80
CA ASN A 154 11.77 -3.89 -7.41
C ASN A 154 11.66 -5.25 -6.67
N LEU A 155 11.99 -6.36 -7.34
CA LEU A 155 11.98 -7.71 -6.77
C LEU A 155 13.40 -8.24 -6.47
N GLU A 156 14.43 -7.40 -6.54
CA GLU A 156 15.76 -7.74 -6.06
C GLU A 156 15.68 -8.13 -4.58
N LYS A 157 16.25 -9.31 -4.24
CA LYS A 157 15.99 -10.02 -2.97
C LYS A 157 16.25 -9.19 -1.72
N GLU A 158 17.27 -8.35 -1.74
CA GLU A 158 17.62 -7.50 -0.60
C GLU A 158 16.91 -6.13 -0.61
N GLY A 159 16.13 -5.85 -1.64
CA GLY A 159 15.36 -4.62 -1.77
C GLY A 159 14.22 -4.52 -0.76
N SER A 160 13.94 -3.33 -0.26
CA SER A 160 12.84 -3.09 0.69
C SER A 160 11.48 -3.45 0.11
N ALA A 161 11.26 -3.14 -1.17
CA ALA A 161 10.02 -3.51 -1.87
C ALA A 161 9.82 -5.03 -1.92
N ALA A 162 10.87 -5.79 -2.25
CA ALA A 162 10.82 -7.25 -2.28
C ALA A 162 10.49 -7.84 -0.92
N GLN A 163 11.08 -7.34 0.15
CA GLN A 163 10.81 -7.81 1.52
C GLN A 163 9.37 -7.53 1.94
N PHE A 164 8.83 -6.34 1.64
CA PHE A 164 7.45 -6.01 1.91
C PHE A 164 6.48 -6.87 1.07
N LEU A 165 6.75 -7.04 -0.22
CA LEU A 165 5.97 -7.92 -1.09
C LEU A 165 6.02 -9.39 -0.64
N SER A 166 7.15 -9.86 -0.12
CA SER A 166 7.24 -11.19 0.47
C SER A 166 6.35 -11.33 1.71
N LEU A 167 6.27 -10.31 2.57
CA LEU A 167 5.37 -10.30 3.72
C LEU A 167 3.90 -10.41 3.27
N LEU A 168 3.48 -9.58 2.32
CA LEU A 168 2.11 -9.59 1.82
C LEU A 168 1.75 -10.88 1.07
N SER A 169 2.66 -11.36 0.22
CA SER A 169 2.40 -12.53 -0.64
C SER A 169 2.53 -13.88 0.07
N ASN A 170 3.09 -13.92 1.27
CA ASN A 170 3.15 -15.11 2.11
C ASN A 170 2.24 -14.96 3.34
N GLU A 171 2.64 -14.16 4.33
CA GLU A 171 1.91 -14.04 5.59
C GLU A 171 0.53 -13.42 5.37
N GLY A 172 0.43 -12.37 4.55
CA GLY A 172 -0.85 -11.75 4.18
C GLY A 172 -1.78 -12.71 3.44
N LEU A 173 -1.26 -13.43 2.45
CA LEU A 173 -2.05 -14.44 1.71
C LEU A 173 -2.56 -15.55 2.64
N ARG A 174 -1.74 -16.04 3.56
CA ARG A 174 -2.16 -17.05 4.54
C ARG A 174 -3.24 -16.52 5.48
N SER A 175 -3.08 -15.28 5.94
CA SER A 175 -4.07 -14.60 6.81
C SER A 175 -5.41 -14.43 6.11
N SER A 176 -5.39 -14.09 4.81
CA SER A 176 -6.61 -13.90 4.03
C SER A 176 -7.49 -15.15 3.94
N ALA A 177 -6.90 -16.34 4.05
CA ALA A 177 -7.66 -17.61 4.08
C ALA A 177 -8.55 -17.72 5.33
N GLY A 178 -8.22 -17.02 6.42
CA GLY A 178 -9.02 -16.97 7.65
C GLY A 178 -10.19 -15.99 7.62
N LEU A 179 -10.29 -15.15 6.58
CA LEU A 179 -11.26 -14.04 6.54
C LEU A 179 -12.72 -14.50 6.70
N LEU A 180 -13.13 -15.53 5.96
CA LEU A 180 -14.52 -16.01 6.04
C LEU A 180 -14.86 -16.48 7.47
N SER A 181 -13.97 -17.25 8.10
CA SER A 181 -14.16 -17.69 9.48
C SER A 181 -14.22 -16.51 10.44
N HIS A 182 -13.32 -15.53 10.28
CA HIS A 182 -13.29 -14.33 11.09
C HIS A 182 -14.61 -13.54 11.01
N MET A 183 -15.17 -13.39 9.82
CA MET A 183 -16.42 -12.64 9.59
C MET A 183 -17.69 -13.39 10.06
N THR A 184 -17.64 -14.70 10.21
CA THR A 184 -18.82 -15.52 10.52
C THR A 184 -18.84 -16.09 11.94
N ASP A 185 -17.70 -16.19 12.61
CA ASP A 185 -17.62 -16.63 14.00
C ASP A 185 -18.16 -15.55 14.93
N ILE A 186 -19.08 -15.93 15.80
CA ILE A 186 -19.73 -15.03 16.77
C ILE A 186 -18.74 -14.34 17.72
N LYS A 187 -17.55 -14.88 17.88
CA LYS A 187 -16.51 -14.30 18.76
C LYS A 187 -15.69 -13.22 18.07
N THR A 188 -15.50 -13.33 16.76
CA THR A 188 -14.57 -12.45 16.02
C THR A 188 -15.28 -11.51 15.04
N ARG A 189 -16.48 -11.83 14.55
CA ARG A 189 -17.18 -11.08 13.49
C ARG A 189 -17.35 -9.59 13.77
N ASP A 190 -17.51 -9.23 15.05
CA ASP A 190 -17.73 -7.85 15.49
C ASP A 190 -16.49 -7.28 16.21
N SER A 191 -15.38 -8.05 16.27
CA SER A 191 -14.16 -7.67 16.95
C SER A 191 -13.17 -6.97 16.00
N TYR A 192 -12.53 -5.92 16.52
CA TYR A 192 -11.38 -5.23 15.92
C TYR A 192 -10.14 -5.32 16.82
N LEU A 193 -10.06 -6.35 17.66
CA LEU A 193 -8.91 -6.57 18.53
C LEU A 193 -7.79 -7.28 17.76
N ALA A 194 -6.56 -6.87 17.99
CA ALA A 194 -5.39 -7.48 17.34
C ALA A 194 -5.24 -8.98 17.65
N THR A 195 -5.75 -9.44 18.80
CA THR A 195 -5.79 -10.87 19.19
C THR A 195 -6.80 -11.71 18.40
N ASP A 196 -7.76 -11.06 17.76
CA ASP A 196 -8.82 -11.69 16.99
C ASP A 196 -8.58 -11.59 15.47
N ALA A 197 -7.51 -10.92 15.05
CA ALA A 197 -7.18 -10.74 13.62
C ALA A 197 -7.15 -12.08 12.87
N PRO A 198 -7.50 -12.13 11.57
CA PRO A 198 -7.38 -13.34 10.76
C PRO A 198 -5.99 -13.99 10.81
N PHE A 199 -4.93 -13.20 10.98
CA PHE A 199 -3.56 -13.67 11.18
C PHE A 199 -3.44 -14.61 12.38
N CYS A 200 -4.09 -14.28 13.49
CA CYS A 200 -4.02 -15.06 14.74
C CYS A 200 -4.57 -16.47 14.60
N SER A 201 -5.56 -16.68 13.73
CA SER A 201 -6.14 -17.99 13.48
C SER A 201 -5.45 -18.75 12.36
N ALA A 202 -4.97 -18.06 11.33
CA ALA A 202 -4.46 -18.70 10.11
C ALA A 202 -2.92 -18.89 10.10
N VAL A 203 -2.16 -18.06 10.81
CA VAL A 203 -0.69 -18.06 10.80
C VAL A 203 -0.11 -18.27 12.17
N ALA A 204 -0.43 -17.40 13.13
CA ALA A 204 -0.05 -17.54 14.52
C ALA A 204 -0.91 -18.59 15.23
N GLN A 205 -0.62 -18.89 16.46
CA GLN A 205 -1.42 -19.82 17.24
C GLN A 205 -2.18 -19.09 18.34
N LYS A 206 -3.52 -19.30 18.40
CA LYS A 206 -4.40 -19.02 19.54
C LYS A 206 -4.26 -17.62 20.18
N GLY A 207 -4.63 -16.58 19.45
CA GLY A 207 -4.76 -15.23 20.01
C GLY A 207 -3.44 -14.48 20.15
N GLU A 208 -2.37 -15.00 19.60
CA GLU A 208 -1.09 -14.31 19.52
C GLU A 208 -1.15 -13.23 18.43
N THR A 209 -0.86 -11.98 18.80
CA THR A 209 -0.84 -10.86 17.88
C THR A 209 0.34 -10.96 16.89
N PHE A 210 0.26 -10.23 15.77
CA PHE A 210 1.34 -10.17 14.81
C PHE A 210 2.68 -9.75 15.44
N PHE A 211 2.68 -8.76 16.31
CA PHE A 211 3.89 -8.28 16.97
C PHE A 211 4.46 -9.29 17.98
N GLU A 212 3.62 -10.00 18.71
CA GLU A 212 4.06 -11.09 19.58
C GLU A 212 4.67 -12.23 18.74
N TYR A 213 4.01 -12.63 17.65
CA TYR A 213 4.50 -13.67 16.74
C TYR A 213 5.87 -13.35 16.17
N ILE A 214 6.12 -12.12 15.66
CA ILE A 214 7.42 -11.74 15.11
C ILE A 214 8.50 -11.54 16.16
N SER A 215 8.14 -11.43 17.45
CA SER A 215 9.10 -11.32 18.55
C SER A 215 9.75 -12.66 18.91
N HIS A 216 9.17 -13.80 18.50
CA HIS A 216 9.74 -15.12 18.72
C HIS A 216 10.96 -15.37 17.83
N PRO A 217 12.05 -15.95 18.39
CA PRO A 217 13.28 -16.19 17.62
C PRO A 217 13.09 -17.05 16.37
N GLU A 218 12.19 -18.02 16.41
CA GLU A 218 11.83 -18.88 15.27
C GLU A 218 11.17 -18.12 14.11
N ASN A 219 10.54 -16.98 14.39
CA ASN A 219 9.89 -16.11 13.41
C ASN A 219 10.77 -14.92 12.99
N SER A 220 12.05 -14.94 13.35
CA SER A 220 13.00 -13.87 13.02
C SER A 220 13.08 -13.53 11.52
N GLY A 221 12.81 -14.52 10.65
CA GLY A 221 12.70 -14.28 9.21
C GLY A 221 11.55 -13.34 8.83
N VAL A 222 10.40 -13.43 9.52
CA VAL A 222 9.25 -12.52 9.31
C VAL A 222 9.55 -11.16 9.92
N ALA A 223 10.14 -11.11 11.10
CA ALA A 223 10.60 -9.87 11.72
C ALA A 223 11.56 -9.11 10.79
N LEU A 224 12.48 -9.82 10.12
CA LEU A 224 13.42 -9.23 9.18
C LEU A 224 12.72 -8.63 7.95
N LYS A 225 11.65 -9.27 7.42
CA LYS A 225 10.83 -8.70 6.35
C LYS A 225 10.17 -7.38 6.77
N VAL A 226 9.67 -7.30 8.00
CA VAL A 226 9.12 -6.06 8.56
C VAL A 226 10.21 -5.00 8.69
N ILE A 227 11.34 -5.35 9.27
CA ILE A 227 12.47 -4.43 9.45
C ILE A 227 13.00 -3.93 8.10
N LYS A 228 13.24 -4.80 7.14
CA LYS A 228 13.80 -4.42 5.83
C LYS A 228 12.74 -3.85 4.87
N GLY A 229 11.51 -4.32 4.94
CA GLY A 229 10.45 -3.93 4.02
C GLY A 229 9.65 -2.72 4.47
N VAL A 230 9.25 -2.66 5.73
CA VAL A 230 8.37 -1.59 6.25
C VAL A 230 9.17 -0.41 6.81
N LEU A 231 10.20 -0.67 7.62
CA LEU A 231 10.96 0.39 8.28
C LEU A 231 11.67 1.36 7.32
N PRO A 232 12.21 0.97 6.14
CA PRO A 232 12.77 1.95 5.21
C PRO A 232 11.74 2.97 4.72
N TRP A 233 10.47 2.58 4.57
CA TRP A 233 9.38 3.50 4.26
C TRP A 233 9.08 4.47 5.41
N LEU A 234 9.34 4.04 6.64
CA LEU A 234 9.21 4.88 7.84
C LEU A 234 10.49 5.69 8.09
N ASN A 235 11.65 5.16 7.72
CA ASN A 235 12.97 5.71 8.03
C ASN A 235 13.67 6.38 6.84
N ASN A 236 13.08 6.40 5.64
CA ASN A 236 13.56 7.24 4.54
C ASN A 236 13.31 8.72 4.89
N LEU A 237 13.97 9.13 5.96
CA LEU A 237 14.08 10.54 6.29
C LEU A 237 14.86 11.20 5.16
N PRO A 238 14.36 12.30 4.59
CA PRO A 238 15.15 13.12 3.67
C PRO A 238 16.53 13.37 4.24
N LYS A 239 17.55 13.46 3.39
CA LYS A 239 18.96 13.61 3.82
C LYS A 239 19.15 14.76 4.81
N ASP A 240 18.37 15.83 4.66
CA ASP A 240 18.37 16.96 5.59
C ASP A 240 17.83 16.59 6.98
N ILE A 241 16.85 15.68 7.07
CA ILE A 241 16.31 15.19 8.36
C ILE A 241 17.29 14.23 9.02
N ALA A 242 17.95 13.35 8.25
CA ALA A 242 19.02 12.50 8.78
C ALA A 242 20.16 13.36 9.35
N GLN A 243 20.55 14.43 8.67
CA GLN A 243 21.52 15.39 9.17
C GLN A 243 21.02 16.09 10.44
N ARG A 244 19.77 16.54 10.48
CA ARG A 244 19.17 17.15 11.69
C ARG A 244 19.09 16.19 12.87
N ALA A 245 18.91 14.89 12.64
CA ALA A 245 18.98 13.88 13.69
C ALA A 245 20.41 13.76 14.24
N ALA A 246 21.41 13.72 13.36
CA ALA A 246 22.81 13.74 13.75
C ALA A 246 23.20 15.02 14.52
N ASP A 247 22.61 16.16 14.15
CA ASP A 247 22.79 17.46 14.82
C ASP A 247 22.00 17.57 16.17
N GLY A 248 21.30 16.52 16.58
CA GLY A 248 20.47 16.52 17.78
C GLY A 248 19.16 17.31 17.67
N LYS A 249 18.78 17.76 16.47
CA LYS A 249 17.51 18.47 16.21
C LYS A 249 16.30 17.55 16.08
N VAL A 250 16.55 16.24 15.91
CA VAL A 250 15.54 15.18 15.92
C VAL A 250 15.87 14.21 17.05
N LYS A 251 14.93 13.97 17.93
CA LYS A 251 15.06 13.05 19.06
C LYS A 251 14.08 11.90 18.92
N CYS A 252 14.62 10.68 18.87
CA CYS A 252 13.81 9.46 18.93
C CYS A 252 13.52 9.09 20.37
N VAL A 253 12.23 8.90 20.69
CA VAL A 253 11.77 8.53 22.03
C VAL A 253 10.77 7.39 21.91
N VAL A 254 10.92 6.36 22.73
CA VAL A 254 9.90 5.31 22.86
C VAL A 254 8.70 5.89 23.62
N GLN A 255 7.53 5.84 23.01
CA GLN A 255 6.29 6.35 23.57
C GLN A 255 5.19 5.28 23.54
N ASP A 256 4.59 5.03 24.67
CA ASP A 256 3.36 4.25 24.77
C ASP A 256 2.17 5.20 24.49
N TYR A 257 1.38 4.92 23.47
CA TYR A 257 0.25 5.75 23.05
C TYR A 257 -0.85 5.88 24.11
N PHE A 258 -0.95 4.93 25.02
CA PHE A 258 -1.95 4.92 26.09
C PHE A 258 -1.51 5.69 27.36
N LYS A 259 -0.25 6.13 27.40
CA LYS A 259 0.30 6.95 28.47
C LYS A 259 0.36 8.41 28.05
N ASP A 260 0.56 9.29 29.04
CA ASP A 260 0.72 10.71 28.77
C ASP A 260 2.00 10.96 27.96
N ASN A 261 1.91 11.86 26.98
CA ASN A 261 3.05 12.19 26.15
C ASN A 261 4.15 12.88 26.96
N ALA A 262 5.37 12.41 26.79
CA ALA A 262 6.55 12.95 27.48
C ALA A 262 7.08 14.25 26.85
N ALA A 263 6.66 14.58 25.63
CA ALA A 263 7.09 15.75 24.89
C ALA A 263 5.98 16.81 24.80
N GLU A 264 6.37 18.07 24.66
CA GLU A 264 5.52 19.17 24.23
C GLU A 264 5.80 19.48 22.76
N GLY A 265 4.81 20.01 22.05
CA GLY A 265 4.96 20.30 20.62
C GLY A 265 3.84 21.15 20.05
N ASP A 266 4.17 21.90 19.02
CA ASP A 266 3.21 22.72 18.26
C ASP A 266 2.40 21.89 17.27
N ILE A 267 2.99 20.79 16.77
CA ILE A 267 2.35 19.87 15.84
C ILE A 267 2.52 18.44 16.32
N TRP A 268 1.40 17.76 16.46
CA TRP A 268 1.30 16.32 16.75
C TRP A 268 0.98 15.57 15.47
N TYR A 269 1.83 14.64 15.07
CA TYR A 269 1.68 13.91 13.81
C TYR A 269 1.48 12.41 14.07
N LEU A 270 0.32 11.91 13.66
CA LEU A 270 -0.03 10.49 13.70
C LEU A 270 -0.10 9.94 12.28
N ARG A 271 0.71 8.93 11.96
CA ARG A 271 0.70 8.29 10.65
C ARG A 271 0.56 6.79 10.78
N GLY A 272 -0.53 6.25 10.22
CA GLY A 272 -0.79 4.81 10.22
C GLY A 272 -0.97 4.23 11.63
N VAL A 273 -1.45 5.03 12.60
CA VAL A 273 -1.59 4.63 14.00
C VAL A 273 -3.02 4.22 14.33
N LEU A 274 -3.98 5.10 14.03
CA LEU A 274 -5.37 4.91 14.49
C LEU A 274 -6.05 3.72 13.79
N ARG A 275 -5.59 3.38 12.59
CA ARG A 275 -6.09 2.25 11.81
C ARG A 275 -5.84 0.89 12.46
N GLU A 276 -4.85 0.78 13.35
CA GLU A 276 -4.48 -0.45 14.04
C GLU A 276 -5.32 -0.71 15.29
N TYR A 277 -6.21 0.22 15.67
CA TYR A 277 -6.99 0.17 16.90
C TYR A 277 -8.49 0.29 16.63
N ASP A 278 -9.28 -0.29 17.51
CA ASP A 278 -10.73 -0.05 17.56
C ASP A 278 -11.08 1.40 17.97
N ASP A 279 -12.37 1.75 17.97
CA ASP A 279 -12.78 3.11 18.27
C ASP A 279 -12.51 3.51 19.73
N GLU A 280 -12.61 2.57 20.67
CA GLU A 280 -12.38 2.85 22.08
C GLU A 280 -10.91 3.19 22.36
N ASP A 281 -10.00 2.39 21.82
CA ASP A 281 -8.57 2.60 21.97
C ASP A 281 -8.08 3.80 21.15
N ALA A 282 -8.61 4.02 19.95
CA ALA A 282 -8.34 5.22 19.16
C ALA A 282 -8.74 6.51 19.92
N ILE A 283 -9.91 6.53 20.60
CA ILE A 283 -10.34 7.65 21.42
C ILE A 283 -9.38 7.86 22.60
N LYS A 284 -8.89 6.80 23.24
CA LYS A 284 -7.90 6.91 24.33
C LYS A 284 -6.62 7.57 23.84
N ILE A 285 -6.08 7.11 22.70
CA ILE A 285 -4.87 7.69 22.07
C ILE A 285 -5.08 9.17 21.73
N LEU A 286 -6.18 9.50 21.06
CA LEU A 286 -6.52 10.87 20.69
C LEU A 286 -6.70 11.78 21.91
N THR A 287 -7.31 11.27 23.00
CA THR A 287 -7.48 12.00 24.25
C THR A 287 -6.13 12.35 24.88
N LYS A 288 -5.13 11.45 24.82
CA LYS A 288 -3.77 11.73 25.31
C LYS A 288 -3.10 12.86 24.51
N VAL A 289 -3.27 12.85 23.19
CA VAL A 289 -2.78 13.94 22.32
C VAL A 289 -3.51 15.24 22.62
N ALA A 290 -4.84 15.23 22.72
CA ALA A 290 -5.64 16.41 23.05
C ALA A 290 -5.23 17.03 24.41
N ASN A 291 -4.94 16.20 25.41
CA ASN A 291 -4.45 16.66 26.70
C ASN A 291 -3.09 17.36 26.61
N SER A 292 -2.21 16.86 25.74
CA SER A 292 -0.92 17.51 25.47
C SER A 292 -1.10 18.83 24.72
N MET A 293 -1.99 18.87 23.74
CA MET A 293 -2.33 20.09 22.98
C MET A 293 -2.89 21.20 23.89
N ARG A 294 -3.65 20.86 24.93
CA ARG A 294 -4.16 21.86 25.90
C ARG A 294 -3.05 22.57 26.67
N LYS A 295 -1.87 21.97 26.80
CA LYS A 295 -0.70 22.58 27.47
C LYS A 295 0.03 23.57 26.54
N THR A 296 -0.15 23.44 25.21
CA THR A 296 0.49 24.31 24.22
C THR A 296 -0.58 25.00 23.36
N PRO A 297 -1.05 26.20 23.76
CA PRO A 297 -2.08 26.93 23.01
C PRO A 297 -1.69 27.15 21.54
N GLY A 298 -2.62 26.88 20.64
CA GLY A 298 -2.38 27.00 19.19
C GLY A 298 -1.78 25.77 18.53
N SER A 299 -1.43 24.73 19.30
CA SER A 299 -0.95 23.47 18.72
C SER A 299 -2.02 22.81 17.83
N ARG A 300 -1.56 21.98 16.89
CA ARG A 300 -2.40 21.25 15.95
C ARG A 300 -2.05 19.76 15.97
N MET A 301 -3.00 18.95 15.60
CA MET A 301 -2.75 17.54 15.30
C MET A 301 -2.96 17.30 13.81
N VAL A 302 -2.11 16.48 13.22
CA VAL A 302 -2.21 16.03 11.83
C VAL A 302 -2.28 14.50 11.83
N ILE A 303 -3.34 13.97 11.26
CA ILE A 303 -3.55 12.53 11.10
C ILE A 303 -3.34 12.20 9.62
N ASN A 304 -2.45 11.25 9.33
CA ASN A 304 -2.15 10.79 7.98
C ASN A 304 -2.50 9.31 7.84
N GLU A 305 -3.63 9.04 7.21
CA GLU A 305 -4.23 7.70 7.10
C GLU A 305 -4.74 7.43 5.68
N ILE A 306 -5.02 6.15 5.41
CA ILE A 306 -5.89 5.74 4.31
C ILE A 306 -7.31 5.81 4.86
N TRP A 307 -8.20 6.52 4.15
CA TRP A 307 -9.58 6.63 4.56
C TRP A 307 -10.45 5.69 3.75
N ASN A 308 -11.30 4.93 4.41
CA ASN A 308 -12.29 4.09 3.75
C ASN A 308 -13.28 4.98 2.99
N SER A 309 -13.21 4.94 1.68
CA SER A 309 -14.06 5.72 0.79
C SER A 309 -14.99 4.82 0.02
N SER A 310 -16.29 5.10 0.12
CA SER A 310 -17.25 4.48 -0.78
C SER A 310 -16.90 4.82 -2.23
N PRO A 311 -16.87 3.84 -3.15
CA PRO A 311 -16.79 4.13 -4.58
C PRO A 311 -18.04 4.87 -5.10
N PHE A 312 -19.13 4.91 -4.32
CA PHE A 312 -20.31 5.69 -4.63
C PHE A 312 -20.13 7.14 -4.19
N ILE A 313 -19.89 7.99 -5.16
CA ILE A 313 -19.98 9.41 -4.96
C ILE A 313 -21.47 9.73 -4.85
N VAL A 314 -21.88 10.08 -3.67
CA VAL A 314 -23.15 10.80 -3.52
C VAL A 314 -22.91 12.18 -4.15
N SER A 315 -23.37 12.35 -5.38
CA SER A 315 -23.50 13.66 -6.01
C SER A 315 -24.57 14.45 -5.27
N ASN A 316 -24.28 14.79 -4.02
CA ASN A 316 -25.14 15.68 -3.26
C ASN A 316 -24.77 17.10 -3.70
N GLN A 317 -25.47 17.60 -4.72
CA GLN A 317 -25.30 18.93 -5.31
C GLN A 317 -25.43 20.06 -4.26
N ASN A 318 -25.85 19.76 -3.03
CA ASN A 318 -26.03 20.71 -1.93
C ASN A 318 -25.03 20.49 -0.78
N ALA A 319 -24.15 19.52 -0.84
CA ALA A 319 -23.03 19.48 0.10
C ALA A 319 -22.08 20.61 -0.24
N ALA A 320 -21.64 21.36 0.78
CA ALA A 320 -20.47 22.24 0.64
C ALA A 320 -19.38 21.47 -0.11
N PRO A 321 -18.59 22.07 -1.00
CA PRO A 321 -17.61 21.36 -1.80
C PRO A 321 -16.71 20.59 -0.85
N SER A 322 -17.07 19.33 -0.61
CA SER A 322 -16.26 18.40 0.13
C SER A 322 -14.99 18.30 -0.69
N THR A 323 -13.92 18.85 -0.15
CA THR A 323 -12.59 18.80 -0.74
C THR A 323 -12.11 17.35 -0.94
N LEU A 324 -12.89 16.36 -0.49
CA LEU A 324 -12.64 14.93 -0.61
C LEU A 324 -13.25 14.31 -1.86
N THR A 325 -14.36 14.84 -2.39
CA THR A 325 -15.09 14.24 -3.51
C THR A 325 -14.23 14.05 -4.78
N PRO A 326 -13.41 15.04 -5.22
CA PRO A 326 -12.56 14.87 -6.39
C PRO A 326 -11.46 13.82 -6.22
N ILE A 327 -10.98 13.61 -5.00
CA ILE A 327 -9.86 12.68 -4.73
C ILE A 327 -10.28 11.24 -4.87
N HIS A 328 -11.47 10.92 -4.40
CA HIS A 328 -12.00 9.54 -4.46
C HIS A 328 -12.33 9.12 -5.89
N GLN A 329 -12.52 10.08 -6.78
CA GLN A 329 -12.75 9.81 -8.21
C GLN A 329 -11.47 9.55 -8.99
N SER A 330 -10.37 10.21 -8.63
CA SER A 330 -9.12 10.16 -9.39
C SER A 330 -8.13 9.13 -8.90
N ARG A 331 -8.23 8.68 -7.65
CA ARG A 331 -7.32 7.68 -7.10
C ARG A 331 -7.82 6.28 -7.42
N LEU A 332 -6.89 5.35 -7.58
CA LEU A 332 -7.22 3.94 -7.63
C LEU A 332 -7.94 3.57 -6.32
N PRO A 333 -9.26 3.64 -6.26
CA PRO A 333 -9.99 3.23 -5.06
C PRO A 333 -9.65 1.79 -4.70
N ASP A 334 -9.20 1.03 -5.70
CA ASP A 334 -8.77 -0.33 -5.57
C ASP A 334 -7.49 -0.49 -4.75
N LEU A 335 -6.42 0.28 -5.03
CA LEU A 335 -5.20 0.15 -4.23
C LEU A 335 -5.43 0.60 -2.79
N ALA A 336 -6.15 1.69 -2.57
CA ALA A 336 -6.51 2.14 -1.22
C ALA A 336 -7.34 1.06 -0.50
N ASN A 337 -8.39 0.52 -1.14
CA ASN A 337 -9.21 -0.55 -0.57
C ASN A 337 -8.42 -1.84 -0.34
N LEU A 338 -7.49 -2.22 -1.22
CA LEU A 338 -6.63 -3.38 -1.02
C LEU A 338 -5.67 -3.18 0.16
N MET A 339 -5.14 -1.97 0.34
CA MET A 339 -4.28 -1.65 1.48
C MET A 339 -5.01 -1.65 2.83
N THR A 340 -6.35 -1.57 2.85
CA THR A 340 -7.12 -1.71 4.08
C THR A 340 -7.18 -3.15 4.59
N TRP A 341 -7.01 -4.11 3.69
CA TRP A 341 -7.04 -5.53 4.06
C TRP A 341 -5.81 -5.96 4.86
N ASP A 342 -4.63 -5.36 4.64
CA ASP A 342 -3.44 -5.69 5.43
C ASP A 342 -3.63 -5.32 6.90
N THR A 343 -4.28 -4.18 7.17
CA THR A 343 -4.64 -3.76 8.52
C THR A 343 -5.57 -4.76 9.21
N LEU A 344 -6.62 -5.19 8.54
CA LEU A 344 -7.53 -6.20 9.07
C LEU A 344 -6.84 -7.55 9.26
N PHE A 345 -6.05 -7.99 8.25
CA PHE A 345 -5.42 -9.31 8.28
C PHE A 345 -4.39 -9.46 9.40
N PHE A 346 -3.55 -8.47 9.61
CA PHE A 346 -2.46 -8.53 10.57
C PHE A 346 -2.82 -8.01 11.95
N PHE A 347 -3.66 -6.98 12.04
CA PHE A 347 -3.87 -6.24 13.29
C PHE A 347 -5.32 -6.27 13.77
N GLY A 348 -6.26 -6.83 13.00
CA GLY A 348 -7.69 -6.73 13.32
C GLY A 348 -8.21 -5.28 13.23
N GLY A 349 -7.41 -4.36 12.72
CA GLY A 349 -7.65 -2.93 12.76
C GLY A 349 -8.80 -2.46 11.87
N LYS A 350 -9.15 -1.19 12.02
CA LYS A 350 -10.31 -0.57 11.38
C LYS A 350 -9.92 0.67 10.58
N GLU A 351 -10.05 0.57 9.25
CA GLU A 351 -10.00 1.76 8.40
C GLU A 351 -11.32 2.54 8.52
N ARG A 352 -11.21 3.82 8.78
CA ARG A 352 -12.37 4.68 9.06
C ARG A 352 -12.78 5.51 7.88
N SER A 353 -14.08 5.74 7.75
CA SER A 353 -14.66 6.80 6.94
C SER A 353 -14.53 8.15 7.66
N VAL A 354 -14.75 9.25 6.92
CA VAL A 354 -14.70 10.60 7.52
C VAL A 354 -15.70 10.79 8.66
N PRO A 355 -16.98 10.33 8.55
CA PRO A 355 -17.92 10.42 9.68
C PRO A 355 -17.48 9.61 10.90
N GLU A 356 -16.86 8.44 10.72
CA GLU A 356 -16.32 7.66 11.84
C GLU A 356 -15.12 8.36 12.48
N LEU A 357 -14.27 9.02 11.69
CA LEU A 357 -13.20 9.84 12.21
C LEU A 357 -13.74 11.03 13.04
N GLU A 358 -14.72 11.75 12.49
CA GLU A 358 -15.38 12.86 13.20
C GLU A 358 -15.93 12.41 14.54
N PHE A 359 -16.58 11.25 14.59
CA PHE A 359 -17.11 10.67 15.82
C PHE A 359 -16.02 10.45 16.90
N ILE A 360 -14.91 9.79 16.55
CA ILE A 360 -13.84 9.53 17.55
C ILE A 360 -13.10 10.80 17.96
N LEU A 361 -12.96 11.77 17.05
CA LEU A 361 -12.35 13.08 17.35
C LEU A 361 -13.22 13.86 18.34
N GLU A 362 -14.53 13.93 18.10
CA GLU A 362 -15.48 14.62 19.00
C GLU A 362 -15.41 14.03 20.42
N LYS A 363 -15.39 12.71 20.54
CA LYS A 363 -15.24 12.01 21.83
C LYS A 363 -13.94 12.35 22.54
N ALA A 364 -12.87 12.63 21.81
CA ALA A 364 -11.58 13.03 22.34
C ALA A 364 -11.45 14.56 22.61
N GLY A 365 -12.48 15.35 22.28
CA GLY A 365 -12.47 16.81 22.42
C GLY A 365 -11.66 17.51 21.31
N LEU A 366 -11.69 16.93 20.11
CA LEU A 366 -11.02 17.41 18.91
C LEU A 366 -12.04 17.61 17.79
N ARG A 367 -11.67 18.41 16.80
CA ARG A 367 -12.47 18.63 15.59
C ARG A 367 -11.57 18.72 14.38
N ILE A 368 -12.09 18.35 13.21
CA ILE A 368 -11.41 18.54 11.93
C ILE A 368 -11.37 20.03 11.60
N SER A 369 -10.20 20.53 11.27
CA SER A 369 -9.98 21.91 10.82
C SER A 369 -9.78 21.98 9.31
N ARG A 370 -9.03 21.04 8.73
CA ARG A 370 -8.68 21.07 7.32
C ARG A 370 -8.25 19.70 6.81
N PHE A 371 -8.48 19.45 5.51
CA PHE A 371 -7.93 18.33 4.77
C PHE A 371 -6.82 18.78 3.83
N PHE A 372 -5.73 18.00 3.77
CA PHE A 372 -4.64 18.19 2.82
C PHE A 372 -4.53 16.99 1.91
N GLN A 373 -4.54 17.26 0.62
CA GLN A 373 -4.40 16.26 -0.41
C GLN A 373 -2.94 16.15 -0.85
N PHE A 374 -2.50 14.92 -1.05
CA PHE A 374 -1.16 14.62 -1.55
C PHE A 374 -1.24 13.66 -2.73
N ARG A 375 -0.17 13.58 -3.50
CA ARG A 375 -0.03 12.61 -4.59
C ARG A 375 0.33 11.22 -4.05
N THR A 376 -0.48 10.74 -3.09
CA THR A 376 -0.35 9.42 -2.44
C THR A 376 -1.74 8.84 -2.17
N ILE A 377 -1.80 7.58 -1.72
CA ILE A 377 -3.05 6.93 -1.29
C ILE A 377 -3.55 7.44 0.07
N THR A 378 -2.71 8.16 0.82
CA THR A 378 -3.08 8.73 2.12
C THR A 378 -3.53 10.17 2.00
N THR A 379 -4.34 10.63 2.94
CA THR A 379 -4.75 12.02 3.08
C THR A 379 -4.43 12.49 4.49
N MET A 380 -3.95 13.72 4.63
CA MET A 380 -3.73 14.32 5.94
C MET A 380 -4.95 15.13 6.38
N VAL A 381 -5.30 14.97 7.65
CA VAL A 381 -6.38 15.69 8.30
C VAL A 381 -5.78 16.50 9.45
N GLU A 382 -5.91 17.83 9.36
CA GLU A 382 -5.55 18.73 10.46
C GLU A 382 -6.71 18.79 11.44
N CYS A 383 -6.39 18.64 12.72
CA CYS A 383 -7.34 18.72 13.80
C CYS A 383 -6.91 19.79 14.81
N SER A 384 -7.89 20.42 15.44
CA SER A 384 -7.73 21.36 16.55
C SER A 384 -8.55 20.90 17.75
N LEU A 385 -8.27 21.47 18.91
CA LEU A 385 -9.17 21.34 20.08
C LEU A 385 -10.56 21.87 19.70
N ALA A 386 -11.61 21.16 20.16
CA ALA A 386 -13.01 21.52 19.94
C ALA A 386 -13.40 22.78 20.70
#